data_7735c4b9320353c786b2177ed38cae4f
#
_entry.id   7735c4b9320353c786b2177ed38cae4f
#
_cell.length_a   1.000
_cell.length_b   1.000
_cell.length_c   1.000
_cell.angle_alpha   90.00
_cell.angle_beta   90.00
_cell.angle_gamma   90.00
#
_symmetry.space_group_name_H-M   'P 1'
#
loop_
_entity.id
_entity.type
_entity.pdbx_description
1 polymer ?
#
loop_
_entity_poly.entity_id
_entity_poly.type
_entity_poly.pdbx_seq_one_letter_code
_entity_poly.pdbx_strand_id
1 'polypeptide(L)'
;MTNRIIAISVLILGSTFSYGQRVGSSPEYIKALTAEWKGERFPDGRPKVSDAILARLKNISMEEAWGVLRGKGYLNQYEGEWKVIWPDSAMTGRVVTAQYMPLRPDLQNQVKEQGKIENRAQKGGTNSWPIDILAPGDVYVADGYGKIADGTLIGDNLGNSIYAKSQRGVIFYGSVRDQEGLEEIKGFNAWIKGQDPSFIFQMMLTSINAPIRVGRATVLPGDVVLAKKYGTIFIPAHLVEDLVITSEVTALRDEFGHQRLREKKYLAGEIDSEWTEAIKKDFLNWLNNYPGKLPMPKKELDDYLKQHNY
;
A
#
# COMPACT_ATOMS: atom_id res chain seq x y z
N MET A 1 52.39 24.48 55.26
CA MET A 1 51.15 24.97 54.58
C MET A 1 50.78 24.01 53.43
N THR A 2 49.88 23.10 53.63
CA THR A 2 49.51 22.07 52.65
C THR A 2 48.17 22.46 52.00
N ASN A 3 48.25 22.89 50.75
CA ASN A 3 47.05 23.19 49.95
C ASN A 3 46.35 21.89 49.53
N ARG A 4 45.15 21.64 50.01
CA ARG A 4 44.26 20.60 49.57
C ARG A 4 43.42 21.13 48.40
N ILE A 5 43.63 20.59 47.20
CA ILE A 5 42.78 20.84 46.02
C ILE A 5 41.59 19.91 46.14
N ILE A 6 40.37 20.44 46.31
CA ILE A 6 39.11 19.74 46.29
C ILE A 6 38.68 19.68 44.82
N ALA A 7 38.77 18.49 44.19
CA ALA A 7 38.19 18.24 42.89
C ALA A 7 36.67 17.99 43.01
N ILE A 8 35.86 18.92 42.49
CA ILE A 8 34.43 18.78 42.39
C ILE A 8 34.12 18.03 41.10
N SER A 9 33.78 16.73 41.21
CA SER A 9 33.28 15.95 40.08
C SER A 9 31.81 16.33 39.81
N VAL A 10 31.56 17.05 38.74
CA VAL A 10 30.22 17.34 38.24
C VAL A 10 29.73 16.08 37.52
N LEU A 11 28.80 15.34 38.16
CA LEU A 11 28.08 14.24 37.56
C LEU A 11 27.02 14.85 36.61
N ILE A 12 27.31 14.83 35.30
CA ILE A 12 26.27 15.14 34.28
C ILE A 12 25.34 13.95 34.21
N LEU A 13 24.22 14.02 34.90
CA LEU A 13 23.09 13.10 34.64
C LEU A 13 22.53 13.42 33.27
N GLY A 14 23.02 12.68 32.27
CA GLY A 14 22.35 12.62 30.97
C GLY A 14 20.95 12.02 31.16
N SER A 15 19.91 12.85 31.08
CA SER A 15 18.56 12.36 30.98
C SER A 15 18.41 11.57 29.69
N THR A 16 18.52 10.25 29.78
CA THR A 16 18.09 9.37 28.70
C THR A 16 16.58 9.53 28.57
N PHE A 17 16.14 10.31 27.59
CA PHE A 17 14.74 10.28 27.17
C PHE A 17 14.44 8.87 26.69
N SER A 18 13.87 8.04 27.54
CA SER A 18 13.26 6.80 27.12
C SER A 18 12.06 7.16 26.25
N TYR A 19 12.20 7.07 24.95
CA TYR A 19 11.08 7.18 24.03
C TYR A 19 10.22 5.94 24.26
N GLY A 20 9.13 6.07 24.98
CA GLY A 20 8.08 5.07 25.06
C GLY A 20 7.57 4.76 23.65
N GLN A 21 6.99 3.58 23.46
CA GLN A 21 6.40 3.17 22.19
C GLN A 21 5.34 4.19 21.75
N ARG A 22 5.55 4.84 20.61
CA ARG A 22 4.62 5.81 20.04
C ARG A 22 3.43 5.08 19.40
N VAL A 23 2.26 5.74 19.41
CA VAL A 23 1.11 5.27 18.61
C VAL A 23 1.38 5.49 17.13
N GLY A 24 1.86 6.68 16.74
CA GLY A 24 2.34 6.95 15.40
C GLY A 24 3.84 6.68 15.27
N SER A 25 4.25 5.89 14.31
CA SER A 25 5.67 5.67 14.01
C SER A 25 6.38 6.99 13.71
N SER A 26 7.63 7.13 14.15
CA SER A 26 8.41 8.32 13.84
C SER A 26 8.84 8.33 12.35
N PRO A 27 9.06 9.52 11.77
CA PRO A 27 9.58 9.62 10.40
C PRO A 27 10.89 8.86 10.18
N GLU A 28 11.78 8.84 11.19
CA GLU A 28 13.06 8.12 11.15
C GLU A 28 12.83 6.61 11.07
N TYR A 29 11.88 6.09 11.87
CA TYR A 29 11.54 4.67 11.84
C TYR A 29 10.95 4.27 10.48
N ILE A 30 10.02 5.07 9.93
CA ILE A 30 9.43 4.81 8.61
C ILE A 30 10.50 4.84 7.51
N LYS A 31 11.44 5.80 7.57
CA LYS A 31 12.57 5.86 6.63
C LYS A 31 13.46 4.63 6.73
N ALA A 32 13.71 4.12 7.94
CA ALA A 32 14.48 2.90 8.15
C ALA A 32 13.77 1.66 7.58
N LEU A 33 12.46 1.53 7.79
CA LEU A 33 11.65 0.45 7.22
C LEU A 33 11.61 0.46 5.68
N THR A 34 11.70 1.62 5.08
CA THR A 34 11.59 1.84 3.63
C THR A 34 12.89 2.38 3.03
N ALA A 35 14.04 1.90 3.53
CA ALA A 35 15.38 2.42 3.19
C ALA A 35 15.75 2.29 1.71
N GLU A 36 15.15 1.32 0.99
CA GLU A 36 15.35 1.14 -0.45
C GLU A 36 14.72 2.25 -1.30
N TRP A 37 13.70 2.96 -0.78
CA TRP A 37 13.12 4.10 -1.47
C TRP A 37 14.05 5.31 -1.44
N LYS A 38 14.48 5.79 -2.62
CA LYS A 38 15.40 6.92 -2.78
C LYS A 38 14.71 8.21 -3.27
N GLY A 39 13.41 8.14 -3.56
CA GLY A 39 12.62 9.27 -4.05
C GLY A 39 12.11 10.20 -2.95
N GLU A 40 11.21 11.10 -3.34
CA GLU A 40 10.55 12.06 -2.44
C GLU A 40 9.76 11.35 -1.34
N ARG A 41 9.66 11.99 -0.16
CA ARG A 41 8.91 11.47 0.98
C ARG A 41 7.93 12.50 1.51
N PHE A 42 6.86 12.02 2.12
CA PHE A 42 5.99 12.84 2.94
C PHE A 42 6.69 13.29 4.24
N PRO A 43 6.17 14.35 4.92
CA PRO A 43 6.74 14.79 6.20
C PRO A 43 6.77 13.72 7.28
N ASP A 44 5.85 12.74 7.23
CA ASP A 44 5.79 11.60 8.14
C ASP A 44 6.81 10.49 7.82
N GLY A 45 7.63 10.67 6.77
CA GLY A 45 8.68 9.73 6.35
C GLY A 45 8.25 8.71 5.31
N ARG A 46 6.94 8.57 5.01
CA ARG A 46 6.46 7.61 4.01
C ARG A 46 6.97 7.94 2.60
N PRO A 47 7.31 6.93 1.79
CA PRO A 47 7.56 7.10 0.36
C PRO A 47 6.42 7.84 -0.36
N LYS A 48 6.76 8.77 -1.26
CA LYS A 48 5.82 9.53 -2.07
C LYS A 48 5.91 9.10 -3.53
N VAL A 49 5.36 7.94 -3.85
CA VAL A 49 5.23 7.49 -5.24
C VAL A 49 4.33 8.46 -6.00
N SER A 50 4.67 8.79 -7.24
CA SER A 50 3.96 9.80 -8.03
C SER A 50 2.54 9.33 -8.43
N ASP A 51 1.61 10.29 -8.55
CA ASP A 51 0.25 9.99 -8.99
C ASP A 51 0.20 9.49 -10.44
N ALA A 52 1.18 9.84 -11.26
CA ALA A 52 1.30 9.34 -12.63
C ALA A 52 1.56 7.82 -12.66
N ILE A 53 2.45 7.32 -11.81
CA ILE A 53 2.70 5.88 -11.66
C ILE A 53 1.48 5.16 -11.08
N LEU A 54 0.81 5.74 -10.07
CA LEU A 54 -0.43 5.17 -9.52
C LEU A 54 -1.53 5.05 -10.58
N ALA A 55 -1.65 6.02 -11.48
CA ALA A 55 -2.62 5.99 -12.57
C ALA A 55 -2.31 4.88 -13.59
N ARG A 56 -1.03 4.67 -13.94
CA ARG A 56 -0.59 3.58 -14.83
C ARG A 56 -0.80 2.23 -14.18
N LEU A 57 -0.43 2.07 -12.90
CA LEU A 57 -0.60 0.85 -12.12
C LEU A 57 -2.04 0.35 -12.11
N LYS A 58 -3.03 1.25 -12.14
CA LYS A 58 -4.45 0.88 -12.16
C LYS A 58 -4.81 -0.05 -13.33
N ASN A 59 -4.08 0.04 -14.46
CA ASN A 59 -4.34 -0.76 -15.65
C ASN A 59 -3.62 -2.12 -15.65
N ILE A 60 -2.66 -2.33 -14.75
CA ILE A 60 -1.89 -3.58 -14.63
C ILE A 60 -2.78 -4.69 -14.08
N SER A 61 -2.66 -5.91 -14.59
CA SER A 61 -3.35 -7.08 -14.03
C SER A 61 -2.76 -7.51 -12.67
N MET A 62 -3.54 -8.26 -11.90
CA MET A 62 -3.04 -8.80 -10.62
C MET A 62 -1.94 -9.82 -10.83
N GLU A 63 -2.08 -10.61 -11.88
CA GLU A 63 -1.17 -11.69 -12.27
C GLU A 63 0.19 -11.11 -12.70
N GLU A 64 0.22 -10.05 -13.51
CA GLU A 64 1.44 -9.36 -13.90
C GLU A 64 2.15 -8.76 -12.68
N ALA A 65 1.43 -8.01 -11.85
CA ALA A 65 2.00 -7.43 -10.63
C ALA A 65 2.55 -8.51 -9.68
N TRP A 66 1.81 -9.61 -9.51
CA TRP A 66 2.22 -10.74 -8.70
C TRP A 66 3.47 -11.44 -9.29
N GLY A 67 3.51 -11.64 -10.60
CA GLY A 67 4.63 -12.27 -11.30
C GLY A 67 5.94 -11.51 -11.10
N VAL A 68 5.90 -10.18 -11.29
CA VAL A 68 7.08 -9.31 -11.07
C VAL A 68 7.56 -9.37 -9.62
N LEU A 69 6.66 -9.26 -8.65
CA LEU A 69 7.02 -9.33 -7.23
C LEU A 69 7.61 -10.69 -6.86
N ARG A 70 7.00 -11.78 -7.34
CA ARG A 70 7.50 -13.13 -7.10
C ARG A 70 8.90 -13.33 -7.68
N GLY A 71 9.16 -12.84 -8.89
CA GLY A 71 10.48 -12.89 -9.52
C GLY A 71 11.57 -12.13 -8.73
N LYS A 72 11.16 -11.14 -7.94
CA LYS A 72 12.04 -10.38 -7.02
C LYS A 72 12.09 -10.93 -5.59
N GLY A 73 11.49 -12.10 -5.33
CA GLY A 73 11.48 -12.76 -4.02
C GLY A 73 10.39 -12.30 -3.05
N TYR A 74 9.46 -11.45 -3.47
CA TYR A 74 8.33 -10.98 -2.66
C TYR A 74 7.14 -11.94 -2.82
N LEU A 75 7.13 -13.02 -2.05
CA LEU A 75 6.20 -14.15 -2.24
C LEU A 75 4.82 -13.94 -1.61
N ASN A 76 4.70 -13.07 -0.60
CA ASN A 76 3.52 -12.93 0.23
C ASN A 76 3.02 -11.47 0.21
N GLN A 77 2.66 -10.95 -0.96
CA GLN A 77 2.18 -9.57 -1.13
C GLN A 77 0.73 -9.48 -1.62
N TYR A 78 0.09 -10.62 -1.87
CA TYR A 78 -1.29 -10.72 -2.33
C TYR A 78 -2.22 -11.24 -1.23
N GLU A 79 -3.42 -10.64 -1.13
CA GLU A 79 -4.52 -11.14 -0.31
C GLU A 79 -5.82 -11.12 -1.13
N GLY A 80 -6.62 -12.16 -0.98
CA GLY A 80 -7.90 -12.37 -1.66
C GLY A 80 -9.09 -12.48 -0.72
N GLU A 81 -10.20 -13.01 -1.25
CA GLU A 81 -11.43 -13.29 -0.48
C GLU A 81 -12.02 -12.06 0.22
N TRP A 82 -12.08 -10.94 -0.52
CA TRP A 82 -12.66 -9.71 -0.05
C TRP A 82 -14.15 -9.62 -0.39
N LYS A 83 -14.92 -9.01 0.50
CA LYS A 83 -16.15 -8.31 0.12
C LYS A 83 -15.76 -6.92 -0.37
N VAL A 84 -16.22 -6.55 -1.55
CA VAL A 84 -15.88 -5.26 -2.18
C VAL A 84 -17.17 -4.50 -2.44
N ILE A 85 -17.24 -3.24 -2.04
CA ILE A 85 -18.43 -2.41 -2.26
C ILE A 85 -18.69 -2.24 -3.76
N TRP A 86 -17.66 -1.81 -4.51
CA TRP A 86 -17.74 -1.64 -5.96
C TRP A 86 -16.72 -2.52 -6.67
N PRO A 87 -17.04 -3.82 -6.93
CA PRO A 87 -16.06 -4.79 -7.41
C PRO A 87 -15.48 -4.46 -8.80
N ASP A 88 -16.19 -3.73 -9.63
CA ASP A 88 -15.74 -3.35 -10.97
C ASP A 88 -14.89 -2.06 -10.97
N SER A 89 -14.66 -1.46 -9.81
CA SER A 89 -13.86 -0.26 -9.64
C SER A 89 -12.51 -0.59 -9.00
N ALA A 90 -11.44 -0.54 -9.79
CA ALA A 90 -10.08 -0.71 -9.27
C ALA A 90 -9.61 0.52 -8.49
N MET A 91 -8.81 0.31 -7.44
CA MET A 91 -8.20 1.37 -6.64
C MET A 91 -6.68 1.18 -6.53
N THR A 92 -5.95 2.27 -6.65
CA THR A 92 -4.51 2.36 -6.37
C THR A 92 -4.23 3.52 -5.44
N GLY A 93 -3.20 3.41 -4.61
CA GLY A 93 -2.80 4.50 -3.74
C GLY A 93 -1.65 4.12 -2.81
N ARG A 94 -1.14 5.11 -2.08
CA ARG A 94 -0.08 4.97 -1.08
C ARG A 94 -0.69 4.56 0.25
N VAL A 95 -0.08 3.61 0.91
CA VAL A 95 -0.64 2.98 2.12
C VAL A 95 -0.35 3.82 3.37
N VAL A 96 -1.40 4.10 4.13
CA VAL A 96 -1.34 4.46 5.54
C VAL A 96 -1.79 3.24 6.34
N THR A 97 -0.90 2.69 7.16
CA THR A 97 -1.18 1.47 7.93
C THR A 97 -1.74 1.78 9.31
N ALA A 98 -2.64 0.93 9.80
CA ALA A 98 -3.07 0.91 11.20
C ALA A 98 -3.23 -0.52 11.71
N GLN A 99 -2.74 -0.77 12.92
CA GLN A 99 -2.88 -2.04 13.60
C GLN A 99 -3.93 -1.96 14.69
N TYR A 100 -4.84 -2.91 14.67
CA TYR A 100 -5.81 -3.11 15.74
C TYR A 100 -5.60 -4.44 16.45
N MET A 101 -5.95 -4.49 17.71
CA MET A 101 -5.88 -5.69 18.54
C MET A 101 -7.17 -5.84 19.37
N PRO A 102 -7.47 -7.05 19.88
CA PRO A 102 -8.53 -7.24 20.86
C PRO A 102 -8.39 -6.25 22.01
N LEU A 103 -9.53 -5.72 22.46
CA LEU A 103 -9.55 -4.71 23.54
C LEU A 103 -8.90 -5.24 24.81
N ARG A 104 -7.93 -4.48 25.29
CA ARG A 104 -7.28 -4.65 26.58
C ARG A 104 -7.26 -3.30 27.29
N PRO A 105 -8.06 -3.10 28.37
CA PRO A 105 -8.32 -1.78 28.95
C PRO A 105 -7.07 -1.03 29.44
N ASP A 106 -6.11 -1.72 30.06
CA ASP A 106 -4.85 -1.14 30.52
C ASP A 106 -4.01 -0.59 29.36
N LEU A 107 -3.85 -1.39 28.27
CA LEU A 107 -3.14 -0.96 27.08
C LEU A 107 -3.91 0.16 26.34
N GLN A 108 -5.23 0.08 26.24
CA GLN A 108 -6.04 1.15 25.64
C GLN A 108 -5.84 2.48 26.35
N ASN A 109 -5.77 2.48 27.69
CA ASN A 109 -5.49 3.68 28.45
C ASN A 109 -4.11 4.26 28.13
N GLN A 110 -3.08 3.40 28.04
CA GLN A 110 -1.73 3.83 27.63
C GLN A 110 -1.70 4.40 26.20
N VAL A 111 -2.41 3.80 25.26
CA VAL A 111 -2.55 4.32 23.89
C VAL A 111 -3.21 5.71 23.90
N LYS A 112 -4.25 5.92 24.71
CA LYS A 112 -4.92 7.22 24.84
C LYS A 112 -4.00 8.27 25.44
N GLU A 113 -3.27 7.96 26.52
CA GLU A 113 -2.30 8.87 27.13
C GLU A 113 -1.17 9.22 26.16
N GLN A 114 -0.63 8.23 25.46
CA GLN A 114 0.38 8.47 24.42
C GLN A 114 -0.17 9.34 23.28
N GLY A 115 -1.43 9.13 22.90
CA GLY A 115 -2.11 9.96 21.90
C GLY A 115 -2.22 11.44 22.32
N LYS A 116 -2.40 11.74 23.61
CA LYS A 116 -2.35 13.12 24.12
C LYS A 116 -0.97 13.74 23.94
N ILE A 117 0.08 12.98 24.27
CA ILE A 117 1.48 13.41 24.08
C ILE A 117 1.78 13.69 22.59
N GLU A 118 1.20 12.89 21.70
CA GLU A 118 1.32 13.06 20.24
C GLU A 118 0.36 14.12 19.66
N ASN A 119 -0.36 14.86 20.47
CA ASN A 119 -1.37 15.87 20.06
C ASN A 119 -2.47 15.31 19.15
N ARG A 120 -2.88 14.05 19.36
CA ARG A 120 -3.98 13.47 18.59
C ARG A 120 -5.33 13.94 19.14
N ALA A 121 -6.36 13.92 18.27
CA ALA A 121 -7.71 14.32 18.63
C ALA A 121 -8.21 13.56 19.87
N GLN A 122 -8.68 14.31 20.88
CA GLN A 122 -9.15 13.73 22.14
C GLN A 122 -10.67 13.49 22.16
N LYS A 123 -11.40 13.99 21.17
CA LYS A 123 -12.82 13.72 20.97
C LYS A 123 -13.01 12.60 19.98
N GLY A 124 -13.94 11.68 20.26
CA GLY A 124 -14.22 10.52 19.42
C GLY A 124 -13.34 9.29 19.74
N GLY A 125 -13.45 8.28 18.91
CA GLY A 125 -12.68 7.04 19.06
C GLY A 125 -11.28 7.14 18.45
N THR A 126 -10.34 6.35 18.95
CA THR A 126 -8.95 6.30 18.43
C THR A 126 -8.87 5.81 17.00
N ASN A 127 -9.92 5.18 16.49
CA ASN A 127 -10.05 4.78 15.08
C ASN A 127 -10.15 5.96 14.09
N SER A 128 -10.38 7.18 14.57
CA SER A 128 -10.31 8.40 13.73
C SER A 128 -8.86 8.86 13.49
N TRP A 129 -7.92 8.53 14.37
CA TRP A 129 -6.55 9.03 14.29
C TRP A 129 -5.78 8.66 12.99
N PRO A 130 -5.90 7.44 12.43
CA PRO A 130 -5.33 7.15 11.11
C PRO A 130 -5.94 7.99 9.98
N ILE A 131 -7.23 8.37 10.12
CA ILE A 131 -7.93 9.18 9.14
C ILE A 131 -7.39 10.61 9.13
N ASP A 132 -7.02 11.13 10.30
CA ASP A 132 -6.55 12.50 10.45
C ASP A 132 -5.25 12.79 9.69
N ILE A 133 -4.44 11.78 9.43
CA ILE A 133 -3.16 11.90 8.73
C ILE A 133 -3.21 11.57 7.23
N LEU A 134 -4.38 11.22 6.69
CA LEU A 134 -4.53 10.91 5.26
C LEU A 134 -4.28 12.16 4.41
N ALA A 135 -3.61 11.95 3.29
CA ALA A 135 -3.37 12.92 2.23
C ALA A 135 -4.00 12.45 0.90
N PRO A 136 -4.19 13.33 -0.09
CA PRO A 136 -4.69 12.94 -1.40
C PRO A 136 -3.87 11.79 -2.02
N GLY A 137 -4.58 10.75 -2.49
CA GLY A 137 -3.97 9.54 -3.06
C GLY A 137 -3.57 8.46 -2.04
N ASP A 138 -3.80 8.68 -0.73
CA ASP A 138 -3.59 7.66 0.29
C ASP A 138 -4.75 6.65 0.33
N VAL A 139 -4.43 5.40 0.68
CA VAL A 139 -5.39 4.34 1.00
C VAL A 139 -5.20 3.97 2.46
N TYR A 140 -6.28 4.01 3.23
CA TYR A 140 -6.26 3.56 4.62
C TYR A 140 -6.33 2.05 4.69
N VAL A 141 -5.25 1.41 5.16
CA VAL A 141 -5.11 -0.04 5.26
C VAL A 141 -5.00 -0.44 6.73
N ALA A 142 -5.89 -1.31 7.20
CA ALA A 142 -5.91 -1.74 8.59
C ALA A 142 -5.90 -3.26 8.75
N ASP A 143 -5.07 -3.73 9.67
CA ASP A 143 -5.21 -5.07 10.24
C ASP A 143 -6.15 -5.03 11.44
N GLY A 144 -7.38 -5.50 11.24
CA GLY A 144 -8.40 -5.71 12.26
C GLY A 144 -8.54 -7.17 12.65
N TYR A 145 -7.51 -7.98 12.47
CA TYR A 145 -7.43 -9.42 12.75
C TYR A 145 -8.68 -10.24 12.33
N GLY A 146 -9.39 -9.78 11.28
CA GLY A 146 -10.60 -10.46 10.78
C GLY A 146 -11.84 -10.26 11.65
N LYS A 147 -11.82 -9.37 12.64
CA LYS A 147 -12.97 -9.10 13.53
C LYS A 147 -14.13 -8.50 12.74
N ILE A 148 -15.33 -9.06 12.94
CA ILE A 148 -16.56 -8.61 12.29
C ILE A 148 -17.45 -7.89 13.31
N ALA A 149 -18.22 -8.63 14.12
CA ALA A 149 -19.10 -8.05 15.13
C ALA A 149 -18.31 -7.32 16.23
N ASP A 150 -18.82 -6.19 16.74
CA ASP A 150 -18.16 -5.34 17.74
C ASP A 150 -16.76 -4.85 17.36
N GLY A 151 -16.42 -4.90 16.07
CA GLY A 151 -15.11 -4.55 15.54
C GLY A 151 -15.15 -3.72 14.25
N THR A 152 -16.29 -3.12 13.92
CA THR A 152 -16.42 -2.31 12.69
C THR A 152 -15.59 -1.03 12.81
N LEU A 153 -14.60 -0.89 11.93
CA LEU A 153 -13.60 0.18 12.01
C LEU A 153 -14.17 1.55 11.66
N ILE A 154 -15.11 1.60 10.70
CA ILE A 154 -15.77 2.83 10.24
C ILE A 154 -17.24 2.56 9.94
N GLY A 155 -18.00 3.66 9.93
CA GLY A 155 -19.29 3.80 9.27
C GLY A 155 -19.20 4.92 8.22
N ASP A 156 -20.33 5.37 7.72
CA ASP A 156 -20.48 6.37 6.65
C ASP A 156 -19.85 7.73 6.97
N ASN A 157 -19.99 8.24 8.19
CA ASN A 157 -19.37 9.49 8.62
C ASN A 157 -17.84 9.47 8.48
N LEU A 158 -17.21 8.39 8.94
CA LEU A 158 -15.75 8.24 8.81
C LEU A 158 -15.37 7.92 7.37
N GLY A 159 -16.19 7.20 6.62
CA GLY A 159 -16.04 6.98 5.19
C GLY A 159 -16.00 8.29 4.39
N ASN A 160 -16.94 9.21 4.67
CA ASN A 160 -16.94 10.56 4.09
C ASN A 160 -15.67 11.33 4.43
N SER A 161 -15.19 11.28 5.68
CA SER A 161 -13.94 11.93 6.09
C SER A 161 -12.72 11.35 5.36
N ILE A 162 -12.64 10.03 5.23
CA ILE A 162 -11.58 9.35 4.47
C ILE A 162 -11.57 9.83 3.02
N TYR A 163 -12.73 9.78 2.37
CA TYR A 163 -12.82 10.18 0.97
C TYR A 163 -12.51 11.66 0.74
N ALA A 164 -12.99 12.53 1.62
CA ALA A 164 -12.70 13.97 1.54
C ALA A 164 -11.19 14.27 1.61
N LYS A 165 -10.44 13.51 2.41
CA LYS A 165 -8.98 13.70 2.56
C LYS A 165 -8.16 13.00 1.48
N SER A 166 -8.48 11.75 1.19
CA SER A 166 -7.65 10.88 0.35
C SER A 166 -8.12 10.76 -1.09
N GLN A 167 -9.40 10.97 -1.36
CA GLN A 167 -10.10 10.64 -2.60
C GLN A 167 -9.90 9.17 -3.01
N ARG A 168 -9.77 8.33 -2.01
CA ARG A 168 -9.63 6.87 -2.10
C ARG A 168 -10.55 6.23 -1.07
N GLY A 169 -10.37 4.96 -0.86
CA GLY A 169 -11.14 4.17 0.09
C GLY A 169 -10.26 3.43 1.09
N VAL A 170 -10.69 2.24 1.46
CA VAL A 170 -10.08 1.48 2.54
C VAL A 170 -9.82 0.02 2.14
N ILE A 171 -8.85 -0.59 2.82
CA ILE A 171 -8.62 -2.04 2.80
C ILE A 171 -8.50 -2.50 4.25
N PHE A 172 -9.52 -3.18 4.75
CA PHE A 172 -9.57 -3.61 6.15
C PHE A 172 -9.61 -5.12 6.27
N TYR A 173 -8.58 -5.69 6.84
CA TYR A 173 -8.66 -7.06 7.30
C TYR A 173 -9.54 -7.12 8.56
N GLY A 174 -10.80 -6.75 8.39
CA GLY A 174 -11.80 -6.49 9.40
C GLY A 174 -13.14 -6.10 8.76
N SER A 175 -13.93 -5.29 9.45
CA SER A 175 -15.30 -4.97 9.05
C SER A 175 -15.63 -3.47 9.06
N VAL A 176 -16.74 -3.13 8.40
CA VAL A 176 -17.37 -1.81 8.41
C VAL A 176 -18.85 -1.93 8.81
N ARG A 177 -19.48 -0.82 9.14
CA ARG A 177 -20.91 -0.68 9.29
C ARG A 177 -21.46 0.38 8.33
N ASP A 178 -22.76 0.62 8.36
CA ASP A 178 -23.44 1.63 7.55
C ASP A 178 -23.13 1.50 6.04
N GLN A 179 -23.20 0.26 5.51
CA GLN A 179 -22.77 -0.04 4.14
C GLN A 179 -23.52 0.81 3.11
N GLU A 180 -24.84 0.98 3.24
CA GLU A 180 -25.65 1.78 2.33
C GLU A 180 -25.11 3.23 2.25
N GLY A 181 -24.78 3.84 3.39
CA GLY A 181 -24.21 5.17 3.43
C GLY A 181 -22.76 5.23 2.85
N LEU A 182 -21.98 4.15 2.97
CA LEU A 182 -20.67 4.06 2.33
C LEU A 182 -20.79 3.93 0.79
N GLU A 183 -21.81 3.26 0.29
CA GLU A 183 -22.12 3.11 -1.15
C GLU A 183 -22.55 4.44 -1.77
N GLU A 184 -23.16 5.35 -1.01
CA GLU A 184 -23.54 6.69 -1.49
C GLU A 184 -22.32 7.63 -1.71
N ILE A 185 -21.16 7.32 -1.13
CA ILE A 185 -19.94 8.13 -1.30
C ILE A 185 -19.33 7.88 -2.68
N LYS A 186 -19.60 8.75 -3.63
CA LYS A 186 -19.11 8.62 -5.02
C LYS A 186 -17.59 8.57 -5.07
N GLY A 187 -17.07 7.45 -5.60
CA GLY A 187 -15.63 7.22 -5.74
C GLY A 187 -14.94 6.56 -4.55
N PHE A 188 -15.61 6.43 -3.42
CA PHE A 188 -15.15 5.61 -2.31
C PHE A 188 -15.30 4.13 -2.66
N ASN A 189 -14.34 3.29 -2.26
CA ASN A 189 -14.47 1.84 -2.35
C ASN A 189 -13.84 1.19 -1.10
N ALA A 190 -14.29 -0.01 -0.77
CA ALA A 190 -13.77 -0.73 0.40
C ALA A 190 -13.59 -2.22 0.06
N TRP A 191 -12.43 -2.74 0.44
CA TRP A 191 -12.10 -4.16 0.49
C TRP A 191 -12.11 -4.57 1.96
N ILE A 192 -13.07 -5.42 2.36
CA ILE A 192 -13.35 -5.77 3.75
C ILE A 192 -13.57 -7.27 3.91
N LYS A 193 -13.42 -7.80 5.11
CA LYS A 193 -13.78 -9.19 5.40
C LYS A 193 -15.26 -9.35 5.74
N GLY A 194 -15.92 -8.28 6.18
CA GLY A 194 -17.34 -8.33 6.48
C GLY A 194 -17.94 -6.98 6.84
N GLN A 195 -19.22 -7.04 7.20
CA GLN A 195 -19.98 -5.91 7.69
C GLN A 195 -20.84 -6.36 8.86
N ASP A 196 -21.13 -5.46 9.78
CA ASP A 196 -21.96 -5.70 10.96
C ASP A 196 -22.55 -4.37 11.43
N PRO A 197 -23.78 -4.31 11.98
CA PRO A 197 -24.37 -3.06 12.46
C PRO A 197 -23.72 -2.54 13.76
N SER A 198 -22.93 -3.34 14.46
CA SER A 198 -22.25 -2.92 15.68
C SER A 198 -21.19 -1.83 15.43
N PHE A 199 -20.81 -1.14 16.49
CA PHE A 199 -19.67 -0.20 16.43
C PHE A 199 -18.40 -0.84 16.98
N ILE A 200 -17.26 -0.15 16.84
CA ILE A 200 -15.98 -0.58 17.40
C ILE A 200 -16.04 -0.58 18.94
N PHE A 201 -16.05 -1.77 19.54
CA PHE A 201 -16.23 -1.94 20.97
C PHE A 201 -15.23 -2.93 21.59
N GLN A 202 -14.94 -4.03 20.91
CA GLN A 202 -14.08 -5.10 21.42
C GLN A 202 -12.67 -5.10 20.82
N MET A 203 -12.27 -3.99 20.21
CA MET A 203 -10.93 -3.83 19.66
C MET A 203 -10.40 -2.42 19.91
N MET A 204 -9.10 -2.27 19.81
CA MET A 204 -8.41 -1.00 20.05
C MET A 204 -7.32 -0.79 19.02
N LEU A 205 -7.08 0.46 18.64
CA LEU A 205 -5.92 0.87 17.86
C LEU A 205 -4.66 0.72 18.70
N THR A 206 -3.59 0.18 18.12
CA THR A 206 -2.29 0.02 18.80
C THR A 206 -1.17 0.79 18.11
N SER A 207 -1.21 0.92 16.79
CA SER A 207 -0.18 1.69 16.07
C SER A 207 -0.69 2.24 14.75
N ILE A 208 -0.03 3.31 14.29
CA ILE A 208 -0.24 3.96 12.99
C ILE A 208 1.11 4.06 12.29
N ASN A 209 1.14 3.77 10.99
CA ASN A 209 2.35 3.77 10.17
C ASN A 209 3.46 2.85 10.72
N ALA A 210 3.06 1.71 11.31
CA ALA A 210 3.93 0.58 11.62
C ALA A 210 3.73 -0.53 10.57
N PRO A 211 4.65 -1.51 10.47
CA PRO A 211 4.39 -2.72 9.69
C PRO A 211 3.15 -3.43 10.21
N ILE A 212 2.27 -3.86 9.31
CA ILE A 212 1.09 -4.64 9.64
C ILE A 212 1.01 -5.90 8.79
N ARG A 213 0.16 -6.83 9.20
CA ARG A 213 -0.20 -8.00 8.42
C ARG A 213 -1.62 -7.85 7.87
N VAL A 214 -1.79 -7.98 6.56
CA VAL A 214 -3.10 -8.06 5.91
C VAL A 214 -3.25 -9.47 5.34
N GLY A 215 -3.96 -10.34 6.06
CA GLY A 215 -4.01 -11.77 5.73
C GLY A 215 -2.62 -12.39 5.71
N ARG A 216 -2.14 -12.80 4.53
CA ARG A 216 -0.78 -13.33 4.32
C ARG A 216 0.24 -12.26 3.90
N ALA A 217 -0.20 -11.05 3.59
CA ALA A 217 0.69 -10.00 3.12
C ALA A 217 1.31 -9.21 4.27
N THR A 218 2.61 -8.90 4.15
CA THR A 218 3.28 -7.89 4.98
C THR A 218 3.18 -6.54 4.29
N VAL A 219 2.69 -5.54 5.00
CA VAL A 219 2.41 -4.21 4.47
C VAL A 219 3.15 -3.15 5.29
N LEU A 220 3.92 -2.33 4.61
CA LEU A 220 4.66 -1.22 5.21
C LEU A 220 3.97 0.13 4.90
N PRO A 221 4.15 1.14 5.76
CA PRO A 221 3.68 2.49 5.47
C PRO A 221 4.39 3.05 4.23
N GLY A 222 3.59 3.54 3.28
CA GLY A 222 4.08 4.06 2.01
C GLY A 222 4.27 3.02 0.90
N ASP A 223 4.00 1.73 1.16
CA ASP A 223 3.78 0.77 0.07
C ASP A 223 2.68 1.29 -0.85
N VAL A 224 2.65 0.79 -2.07
CA VAL A 224 1.55 1.07 -3.00
C VAL A 224 0.64 -0.14 -3.08
N VAL A 225 -0.66 0.10 -3.07
CA VAL A 225 -1.63 -0.96 -3.26
C VAL A 225 -2.28 -0.87 -4.63
N LEU A 226 -2.45 -2.02 -5.28
CA LEU A 226 -3.37 -2.27 -6.37
C LEU A 226 -4.48 -3.16 -5.84
N ALA A 227 -5.71 -2.64 -5.82
CA ALA A 227 -6.89 -3.36 -5.36
C ALA A 227 -7.89 -3.50 -6.51
N LYS A 228 -8.29 -4.71 -6.80
CA LYS A 228 -9.24 -5.08 -7.86
C LYS A 228 -10.29 -6.07 -7.33
N LYS A 229 -11.22 -6.47 -8.17
CA LYS A 229 -12.33 -7.37 -7.84
C LYS A 229 -11.91 -8.62 -7.07
N TYR A 230 -10.81 -9.25 -7.47
CA TYR A 230 -10.41 -10.55 -6.94
C TYR A 230 -9.38 -10.49 -5.82
N GLY A 231 -8.82 -9.30 -5.53
CA GLY A 231 -7.82 -9.20 -4.48
C GLY A 231 -7.14 -7.85 -4.38
N THR A 232 -6.19 -7.80 -3.47
CA THR A 232 -5.30 -6.68 -3.24
C THR A 232 -3.86 -7.16 -3.29
N ILE A 233 -2.97 -6.37 -3.91
CA ILE A 233 -1.54 -6.64 -3.90
C ILE A 233 -0.82 -5.40 -3.37
N PHE A 234 0.10 -5.61 -2.43
CA PHE A 234 0.88 -4.56 -1.79
C PHE A 234 2.29 -4.56 -2.37
N ILE A 235 2.68 -3.46 -2.94
CA ILE A 235 3.90 -3.32 -3.74
C ILE A 235 4.86 -2.41 -2.97
N PRO A 236 6.06 -2.88 -2.59
CA PRO A 236 7.08 -2.02 -2.00
C PRO A 236 7.35 -0.80 -2.89
N ALA A 237 7.36 0.39 -2.30
CA ALA A 237 7.44 1.65 -3.05
C ALA A 237 8.60 1.69 -4.06
N HIS A 238 9.77 1.14 -3.69
CA HIS A 238 10.96 1.12 -4.54
C HIS A 238 10.85 0.20 -5.77
N LEU A 239 9.85 -0.68 -5.82
CA LEU A 239 9.61 -1.59 -6.95
C LEU A 239 8.49 -1.15 -7.88
N VAL A 240 7.69 -0.15 -7.49
CA VAL A 240 6.45 0.19 -8.21
C VAL A 240 6.72 0.64 -9.64
N GLU A 241 7.72 1.48 -9.86
CA GLU A 241 8.02 2.01 -11.20
C GLU A 241 8.50 0.91 -12.14
N ASP A 242 9.46 0.11 -11.70
CA ASP A 242 9.96 -1.04 -12.46
C ASP A 242 8.86 -2.09 -12.71
N LEU A 243 8.01 -2.35 -11.71
CA LEU A 243 6.86 -3.23 -11.86
C LEU A 243 5.89 -2.71 -12.94
N VAL A 244 5.55 -1.43 -12.91
CA VAL A 244 4.63 -0.85 -13.90
C VAL A 244 5.21 -0.96 -15.30
N ILE A 245 6.47 -0.57 -15.51
CA ILE A 245 7.12 -0.63 -16.83
C ILE A 245 7.19 -2.08 -17.32
N THR A 246 7.64 -3.01 -16.48
CA THR A 246 7.74 -4.43 -16.82
C THR A 246 6.38 -5.01 -17.20
N SER A 247 5.34 -4.73 -16.43
CA SER A 247 3.98 -5.22 -16.71
C SER A 247 3.41 -4.64 -17.99
N GLU A 248 3.61 -3.35 -18.25
CA GLU A 248 3.16 -2.71 -19.51
C GLU A 248 3.84 -3.30 -20.74
N VAL A 249 5.15 -3.64 -20.65
CA VAL A 249 5.83 -4.34 -21.74
C VAL A 249 5.31 -5.77 -21.89
N THR A 250 5.04 -6.45 -20.77
CA THR A 250 4.42 -7.79 -20.79
C THR A 250 3.07 -7.75 -21.48
N ALA A 251 2.22 -6.76 -21.19
CA ALA A 251 0.94 -6.59 -21.86
C ALA A 251 1.08 -6.38 -23.39
N LEU A 252 2.09 -5.62 -23.84
CA LEU A 252 2.40 -5.46 -25.27
C LEU A 252 2.87 -6.79 -25.91
N ARG A 253 3.66 -7.57 -25.18
CA ARG A 253 4.09 -8.91 -25.63
C ARG A 253 2.91 -9.86 -25.78
N ASP A 254 1.98 -9.83 -24.82
CA ASP A 254 0.77 -10.65 -24.83
C ASP A 254 -0.13 -10.27 -26.01
N GLU A 255 -0.32 -8.97 -26.26
CA GLU A 255 -1.09 -8.48 -27.41
C GLU A 255 -0.49 -8.98 -28.74
N PHE A 256 0.83 -8.83 -28.90
CA PHE A 256 1.55 -9.38 -30.05
C PHE A 256 1.39 -10.90 -30.16
N GLY A 257 1.65 -11.62 -29.07
CA GLY A 257 1.53 -13.08 -29.02
C GLY A 257 0.14 -13.56 -29.40
N HIS A 258 -0.90 -12.96 -28.79
CA HIS A 258 -2.29 -13.27 -29.12
C HIS A 258 -2.63 -13.00 -30.59
N GLN A 259 -2.11 -11.92 -31.17
CA GLN A 259 -2.30 -11.64 -32.60
C GLN A 259 -1.63 -12.71 -33.46
N ARG A 260 -0.37 -13.05 -33.18
CA ARG A 260 0.40 -14.04 -33.93
C ARG A 260 -0.19 -15.44 -33.83
N LEU A 261 -0.74 -15.81 -32.68
CA LEU A 261 -1.46 -17.08 -32.49
C LEU A 261 -2.75 -17.13 -33.32
N ARG A 262 -3.54 -16.05 -33.36
CA ARG A 262 -4.72 -15.96 -34.22
C ARG A 262 -4.38 -16.05 -35.72
N GLU A 263 -3.28 -15.44 -36.11
CA GLU A 263 -2.73 -15.51 -37.48
C GLU A 263 -2.11 -16.89 -37.79
N LYS A 264 -2.00 -17.79 -36.81
CA LYS A 264 -1.32 -19.11 -36.94
C LYS A 264 0.14 -19.01 -37.42
N LYS A 265 0.79 -17.90 -37.08
CA LYS A 265 2.17 -17.62 -37.45
C LYS A 265 3.18 -18.38 -36.60
N TYR A 266 2.86 -18.55 -35.33
CA TYR A 266 3.67 -19.29 -34.36
C TYR A 266 2.81 -20.31 -33.62
N LEU A 267 3.45 -21.36 -33.10
CA LEU A 267 2.80 -22.33 -32.19
C LEU A 267 2.63 -21.77 -30.80
N ALA A 268 1.66 -22.29 -30.04
CA ALA A 268 1.38 -21.84 -28.67
C ALA A 268 2.64 -21.93 -27.77
N GLY A 269 3.37 -23.05 -27.85
CA GLY A 269 4.59 -23.25 -27.07
C GLY A 269 5.74 -22.29 -27.43
N GLU A 270 5.79 -21.77 -28.68
CA GLU A 270 6.81 -20.79 -29.08
C GLU A 270 6.53 -19.40 -28.50
N ILE A 271 5.25 -19.04 -28.35
CA ILE A 271 4.85 -17.77 -27.73
C ILE A 271 4.92 -17.83 -26.21
N ASP A 272 4.61 -18.99 -25.61
CA ASP A 272 4.55 -19.19 -24.15
C ASP A 272 5.91 -19.57 -23.53
N SER A 273 6.98 -19.56 -24.30
CA SER A 273 8.34 -19.85 -23.84
C SER A 273 9.29 -18.66 -24.06
N GLU A 274 10.58 -18.87 -23.84
CA GLU A 274 11.59 -17.90 -24.20
C GLU A 274 11.62 -17.68 -25.73
N TRP A 275 11.51 -16.44 -26.16
CA TRP A 275 11.42 -16.09 -27.56
C TRP A 275 12.74 -16.21 -28.27
N THR A 276 12.70 -16.84 -29.47
CA THR A 276 13.83 -16.87 -30.39
C THR A 276 14.11 -15.47 -30.95
N GLU A 277 15.32 -15.25 -31.48
CA GLU A 277 15.68 -13.98 -32.13
C GLU A 277 14.74 -13.61 -33.30
N ALA A 278 14.17 -14.61 -33.98
CA ALA A 278 13.19 -14.38 -35.02
C ALA A 278 11.88 -13.80 -34.47
N ILE A 279 11.40 -14.31 -33.34
CA ILE A 279 10.18 -13.80 -32.67
C ILE A 279 10.42 -12.42 -32.09
N LYS A 280 11.57 -12.18 -31.45
CA LYS A 280 11.96 -10.84 -30.95
C LYS A 280 11.99 -9.81 -32.07
N LYS A 281 12.60 -10.15 -33.21
CA LYS A 281 12.64 -9.26 -34.38
C LYS A 281 11.24 -8.97 -34.93
N ASP A 282 10.36 -9.97 -34.98
CA ASP A 282 8.97 -9.77 -35.39
C ASP A 282 8.22 -8.87 -34.43
N PHE A 283 8.43 -9.05 -33.13
CA PHE A 283 7.87 -8.18 -32.09
C PHE A 283 8.32 -6.73 -32.23
N LEU A 284 9.62 -6.48 -32.44
CA LEU A 284 10.13 -5.13 -32.66
C LEU A 284 9.53 -4.47 -33.92
N ASN A 285 9.38 -5.26 -35.02
CA ASN A 285 8.70 -4.78 -36.23
C ASN A 285 7.22 -4.47 -35.97
N TRP A 286 6.54 -5.29 -35.17
CA TRP A 286 5.17 -5.07 -34.77
C TRP A 286 5.03 -3.82 -33.92
N LEU A 287 5.91 -3.62 -32.93
CA LEU A 287 5.95 -2.39 -32.09
C LEU A 287 6.16 -1.12 -32.92
N ASN A 288 7.03 -1.14 -33.92
CA ASN A 288 7.28 0.01 -34.79
C ASN A 288 6.03 0.40 -35.61
N ASN A 289 5.14 -0.55 -35.86
CA ASN A 289 3.88 -0.35 -36.59
C ASN A 289 2.65 -0.44 -35.67
N TYR A 290 2.84 -0.34 -34.35
CA TYR A 290 1.77 -0.51 -33.39
C TYR A 290 0.69 0.55 -33.57
N PRO A 291 -0.57 0.16 -33.88
CA PRO A 291 -1.64 1.09 -34.18
C PRO A 291 -2.24 1.75 -32.94
N GLY A 292 -1.98 1.18 -31.77
CA GLY A 292 -2.50 1.64 -30.50
C GLY A 292 -1.68 2.77 -29.88
N LYS A 293 -2.19 3.31 -28.77
CA LYS A 293 -1.43 4.22 -27.92
C LYS A 293 -0.55 3.40 -26.98
N LEU A 294 0.76 3.64 -26.99
CA LEU A 294 1.67 3.00 -26.05
C LEU A 294 1.24 3.32 -24.60
N PRO A 295 1.30 2.35 -23.68
CA PRO A 295 0.95 2.53 -22.28
C PRO A 295 1.96 3.41 -21.52
N MET A 296 3.19 3.53 -22.09
CA MET A 296 4.31 4.27 -21.53
C MET A 296 4.92 5.25 -22.55
N PRO A 297 5.73 6.23 -22.11
CA PRO A 297 6.56 7.03 -22.99
C PRO A 297 7.50 6.14 -23.83
N LYS A 298 7.65 6.47 -25.14
CA LYS A 298 8.50 5.68 -26.05
C LYS A 298 9.92 5.53 -25.52
N LYS A 299 10.47 6.56 -24.89
CA LYS A 299 11.82 6.49 -24.30
C LYS A 299 11.93 5.41 -23.22
N GLU A 300 10.93 5.27 -22.33
CA GLU A 300 10.92 4.22 -21.31
C GLU A 300 10.87 2.82 -21.95
N LEU A 301 10.06 2.66 -22.99
CA LEU A 301 9.99 1.41 -23.74
C LEU A 301 11.34 1.07 -24.39
N ASP A 302 11.96 2.03 -25.08
CA ASP A 302 13.24 1.84 -25.75
C ASP A 302 14.36 1.50 -24.76
N ASP A 303 14.39 2.17 -23.61
CA ASP A 303 15.34 1.91 -22.51
C ASP A 303 15.14 0.49 -21.94
N TYR A 304 13.90 0.09 -21.71
CA TYR A 304 13.57 -1.26 -21.23
C TYR A 304 13.98 -2.35 -22.22
N LEU A 305 13.63 -2.19 -23.50
CA LEU A 305 13.96 -3.17 -24.55
C LEU A 305 15.49 -3.36 -24.67
N LYS A 306 16.25 -2.26 -24.59
CA LYS A 306 17.72 -2.30 -24.61
C LYS A 306 18.29 -3.04 -23.41
N GLN A 307 17.74 -2.80 -22.20
CA GLN A 307 18.21 -3.46 -20.97
C GLN A 307 17.94 -4.97 -20.98
N HIS A 308 16.90 -5.42 -21.67
CA HIS A 308 16.45 -6.81 -21.70
C HIS A 308 16.81 -7.55 -23.01
N ASN A 309 17.76 -7.00 -23.80
CA ASN A 309 18.31 -7.65 -25.01
C ASN A 309 17.23 -8.05 -26.03
N TYR A 310 16.34 -7.12 -26.33
CA TYR A 310 15.42 -7.25 -27.45
C TYR A 310 16.05 -6.78 -28.76
#